data_a8e8b89a3ac60bc510cd9d2a530634a7
#
_entry.id   a8e8b89a3ac60bc510cd9d2a530634a7
#
_cell.length_a   1.000
_cell.length_b   1.000
_cell.length_c   1.000
_cell.angle_alpha   90.00
_cell.angle_beta   90.00
_cell.angle_gamma   90.00
#
_symmetry.space_group_name_H-M   'P 1'
#
loop_
_entity.id
_entity.type
_entity.pdbx_description
1 polymer ?
#
loop_
_entity_poly.entity_id
_entity_poly.type
_entity_poly.pdbx_seq_one_letter_code
_entity_poly.pdbx_strand_id
1 'polypeptide(L)'
;MSLNDTLKTAWKNRYLRYGSILAALVVVLVLFYRKPPVPTEIHRVTRGNYEAFIEEDGITRVKEKFTVYSPASGVLMRVEKHAGDLLKKNEIITHVMLDYMRPVKSPIAGTVLKVHRESEGPVEMGSPIIDIGDTTKLEIVSEVLTRDVVGLKPMNDVVVSGWGGGTLTGKIRLIEPAAFTKVSTLGVEEQRVRVLVDFERPKDMGEGFQVRCRLIAKRKENSLTLPVGALFREGEAWALYRVVKQRAHKAIVKIAETSGNMALVESGVAEGDEVVLFPGEKIRDGVKVK
;
A
#
# COMPACT_ATOMS: atom_id res chain seq x y z
N MET A 1 -2.43 75.26 -28.15
CA MET A 1 -1.05 74.80 -27.94
C MET A 1 -1.12 73.28 -27.92
N SER A 2 -0.69 72.60 -29.01
CA SER A 2 -0.94 71.19 -29.20
C SER A 2 0.15 70.35 -28.46
N LEU A 3 -0.23 69.18 -27.96
CA LEU A 3 0.69 68.24 -27.29
C LEU A 3 1.98 67.92 -28.12
N ASN A 4 1.92 68.11 -29.42
CA ASN A 4 3.06 67.90 -30.36
C ASN A 4 4.15 68.99 -30.24
N ASP A 5 3.83 70.20 -29.83
CA ASP A 5 4.82 71.29 -29.71
C ASP A 5 5.60 71.22 -28.39
N THR A 6 4.96 70.73 -27.35
CA THR A 6 5.63 70.47 -26.04
C THR A 6 6.60 69.27 -26.10
N LEU A 7 6.31 68.28 -26.92
CA LEU A 7 7.21 67.12 -27.15
C LEU A 7 8.44 67.51 -27.98
N LYS A 8 8.30 68.39 -28.97
CA LYS A 8 9.42 68.87 -29.81
C LYS A 8 10.39 69.79 -29.04
N THR A 9 9.91 70.58 -28.09
CA THR A 9 10.77 71.44 -27.24
C THR A 9 11.50 70.65 -26.14
N ALA A 10 10.88 69.61 -25.60
CA ALA A 10 11.56 68.72 -24.65
C ALA A 10 12.69 67.91 -25.29
N TRP A 11 12.58 67.56 -26.57
CA TRP A 11 13.63 66.83 -27.31
C TRP A 11 14.84 67.67 -27.66
N LYS A 12 14.79 68.99 -27.61
CA LYS A 12 15.89 69.91 -27.88
C LYS A 12 16.85 70.09 -26.67
N ASN A 13 16.40 69.72 -25.50
CA ASN A 13 17.19 69.79 -24.29
C ASN A 13 17.98 68.46 -24.08
N ARG A 14 19.31 68.50 -24.35
CA ARG A 14 20.22 67.33 -24.36
C ARG A 14 20.12 66.55 -23.06
N TYR A 15 19.89 67.19 -21.93
CA TYR A 15 19.74 66.54 -20.60
C TYR A 15 18.44 65.75 -20.50
N LEU A 16 17.32 66.22 -21.02
CA LEU A 16 16.06 65.47 -21.05
C LEU A 16 16.13 64.24 -21.97
N ARG A 17 16.83 64.30 -23.10
CA ARG A 17 17.07 63.14 -23.96
C ARG A 17 17.92 62.08 -23.30
N TYR A 18 19.03 62.46 -22.63
CA TYR A 18 19.88 61.50 -21.90
C TYR A 18 19.14 60.94 -20.70
N GLY A 19 18.31 61.71 -20.00
CA GLY A 19 17.47 61.24 -18.91
C GLY A 19 16.41 60.23 -19.35
N SER A 20 15.75 60.45 -20.49
CA SER A 20 14.75 59.50 -21.03
C SER A 20 15.40 58.21 -21.53
N ILE A 21 16.58 58.28 -22.16
CA ILE A 21 17.36 57.11 -22.57
C ILE A 21 17.80 56.29 -21.36
N LEU A 22 18.31 56.97 -20.29
CA LEU A 22 18.69 56.31 -19.07
C LEU A 22 17.50 55.63 -18.39
N ALA A 23 16.34 56.30 -18.31
CA ALA A 23 15.12 55.73 -17.75
C ALA A 23 14.62 54.52 -18.59
N ALA A 24 14.67 54.63 -19.90
CA ALA A 24 14.32 53.49 -20.78
C ALA A 24 15.29 52.31 -20.58
N LEU A 25 16.59 52.59 -20.46
CA LEU A 25 17.61 51.58 -20.22
C LEU A 25 17.43 50.90 -18.86
N VAL A 26 17.09 51.65 -17.80
CA VAL A 26 16.76 51.12 -16.48
C VAL A 26 15.50 50.27 -16.55
N VAL A 27 14.47 50.68 -17.25
CA VAL A 27 13.25 49.89 -17.47
C VAL A 27 13.55 48.58 -18.20
N VAL A 28 14.31 48.63 -19.26
CA VAL A 28 14.77 47.46 -20.03
C VAL A 28 15.59 46.52 -19.11
N LEU A 29 16.51 47.09 -18.34
CA LEU A 29 17.32 46.33 -17.39
C LEU A 29 16.44 45.64 -16.33
N VAL A 30 15.46 46.33 -15.75
CA VAL A 30 14.52 45.78 -14.79
C VAL A 30 13.66 44.67 -15.41
N LEU A 31 13.23 44.82 -16.67
CA LEU A 31 12.48 43.80 -17.41
C LEU A 31 13.34 42.57 -17.72
N PHE A 32 14.61 42.77 -18.07
CA PHE A 32 15.58 41.69 -18.38
C PHE A 32 15.98 40.92 -17.15
N TYR A 33 16.05 41.55 -15.97
CA TYR A 33 16.37 40.89 -14.70
C TYR A 33 15.17 40.24 -14.02
N ARG A 34 13.96 40.39 -14.55
CA ARG A 34 12.77 39.65 -14.06
C ARG A 34 12.90 38.19 -14.47
N LYS A 35 13.39 37.35 -13.55
CA LYS A 35 13.40 35.90 -13.75
C LYS A 35 11.97 35.39 -14.03
N PRO A 36 11.77 34.59 -15.07
CA PRO A 36 10.45 34.02 -15.33
C PRO A 36 10.00 33.15 -14.15
N PRO A 37 8.70 33.06 -13.89
CA PRO A 37 8.19 32.19 -12.84
C PRO A 37 8.55 30.74 -13.16
N VAL A 38 8.93 29.98 -12.14
CA VAL A 38 9.21 28.56 -12.28
C VAL A 38 7.88 27.81 -12.33
N PRO A 39 7.61 27.04 -13.41
CA PRO A 39 6.41 26.21 -13.45
C PRO A 39 6.51 25.14 -12.37
N THR A 40 5.46 24.99 -11.57
CA THR A 40 5.44 24.04 -10.47
C THR A 40 4.02 23.59 -10.19
N GLU A 41 3.90 22.38 -9.69
CA GLU A 41 2.64 21.84 -9.22
C GLU A 41 2.34 22.36 -7.81
N ILE A 42 1.12 22.87 -7.61
CA ILE A 42 0.69 23.44 -6.34
C ILE A 42 -0.42 22.56 -5.76
N HIS A 43 -0.30 22.21 -4.50
CA HIS A 43 -1.32 21.50 -3.75
C HIS A 43 -1.89 22.40 -2.65
N ARG A 44 -3.21 22.36 -2.50
CA ARG A 44 -3.89 23.09 -1.41
C ARG A 44 -4.05 22.16 -0.23
N VAL A 45 -3.51 22.56 0.91
CA VAL A 45 -3.60 21.79 2.16
C VAL A 45 -5.06 21.73 2.61
N THR A 46 -5.57 20.53 2.82
CA THR A 46 -6.97 20.28 3.24
C THR A 46 -7.00 19.40 4.48
N ARG A 47 -8.13 19.43 5.17
CA ARG A 47 -8.43 18.43 6.18
C ARG A 47 -9.07 17.23 5.52
N GLY A 48 -8.65 16.06 5.95
CA GLY A 48 -9.15 14.79 5.43
C GLY A 48 -8.95 13.66 6.44
N ASN A 49 -9.31 12.47 6.00
CA ASN A 49 -9.05 11.27 6.78
C ASN A 49 -7.63 10.80 6.48
N TYR A 50 -6.83 10.67 7.52
CA TYR A 50 -5.50 10.08 7.45
C TYR A 50 -5.58 8.61 7.87
N GLU A 51 -4.96 7.74 7.09
CA GLU A 51 -4.84 6.31 7.38
C GLU A 51 -3.35 5.93 7.41
N ALA A 52 -2.91 5.45 8.57
CA ALA A 52 -1.64 4.75 8.66
C ALA A 52 -1.90 3.28 8.34
N PHE A 53 -1.24 2.76 7.32
CA PHE A 53 -1.44 1.41 6.83
C PHE A 53 -0.13 0.74 6.45
N ILE A 54 -0.16 -0.59 6.42
CA ILE A 54 0.92 -1.46 5.96
C ILE A 54 0.37 -2.23 4.76
N GLU A 55 1.13 -2.27 3.68
CA GLU A 55 0.79 -3.09 2.51
C GLU A 55 1.69 -4.32 2.47
N GLU A 56 1.07 -5.49 2.49
CA GLU A 56 1.75 -6.79 2.41
C GLU A 56 0.94 -7.75 1.55
N ASP A 57 1.62 -8.69 0.95
CA ASP A 57 0.95 -9.77 0.26
C ASP A 57 0.36 -10.76 1.26
N GLY A 58 -0.73 -11.39 0.86
CA GLY A 58 -1.38 -12.45 1.60
C GLY A 58 -1.77 -13.61 0.70
N ILE A 59 -2.05 -14.74 1.31
CA ILE A 59 -2.52 -15.94 0.62
C ILE A 59 -3.79 -16.42 1.32
N THR A 60 -4.81 -16.73 0.52
CA THR A 60 -6.03 -17.34 1.03
C THR A 60 -5.79 -18.79 1.40
N ARG A 61 -6.32 -19.20 2.53
CA ARG A 61 -6.35 -20.62 2.92
C ARG A 61 -7.69 -20.96 3.58
N VAL A 62 -8.05 -22.24 3.59
CA VAL A 62 -9.16 -22.72 4.40
C VAL A 62 -8.80 -22.63 5.89
N LYS A 63 -9.76 -22.19 6.72
CA LYS A 63 -9.54 -22.05 8.17
C LYS A 63 -9.23 -23.39 8.83
N GLU A 64 -9.90 -24.44 8.41
CA GLU A 64 -9.77 -25.79 8.93
C GLU A 64 -9.44 -26.76 7.80
N LYS A 65 -8.22 -27.24 7.77
CA LYS A 65 -7.71 -28.18 6.80
C LYS A 65 -7.32 -29.47 7.50
N PHE A 66 -7.79 -30.57 6.98
CA PHE A 66 -7.47 -31.91 7.46
C PHE A 66 -6.75 -32.70 6.40
N THR A 67 -5.53 -33.16 6.70
CA THR A 67 -4.81 -34.13 5.89
C THR A 67 -5.18 -35.53 6.35
N VAL A 68 -5.73 -36.32 5.47
CA VAL A 68 -6.03 -37.74 5.74
C VAL A 68 -4.80 -38.56 5.42
N TYR A 69 -4.35 -39.32 6.38
CA TYR A 69 -3.15 -40.15 6.28
C TYR A 69 -3.48 -41.63 6.17
N SER A 70 -2.57 -42.43 5.62
CA SER A 70 -2.68 -43.88 5.61
C SER A 70 -2.69 -44.44 7.04
N PRO A 71 -3.70 -45.27 7.42
CA PRO A 71 -3.77 -45.85 8.73
C PRO A 71 -2.86 -47.05 8.95
N ALA A 72 -2.22 -47.57 7.88
CA ALA A 72 -1.34 -48.72 7.91
C ALA A 72 -0.34 -48.69 6.73
N SER A 73 0.75 -49.42 6.86
CA SER A 73 1.61 -49.78 5.72
C SER A 73 0.97 -50.92 4.93
N GLY A 74 1.01 -50.86 3.60
CA GLY A 74 0.37 -51.84 2.75
C GLY A 74 0.29 -51.38 1.30
N VAL A 75 -0.74 -51.83 0.57
CA VAL A 75 -1.03 -51.36 -0.80
C VAL A 75 -2.22 -50.47 -0.75
N LEU A 76 -2.02 -49.18 -1.10
CA LEU A 76 -3.12 -48.21 -1.28
C LEU A 76 -3.85 -48.57 -2.56
N MET A 77 -5.17 -48.73 -2.48
CA MET A 77 -6.00 -48.86 -3.67
C MET A 77 -6.16 -47.48 -4.33
N ARG A 78 -6.48 -47.46 -5.62
CA ARG A 78 -6.68 -46.18 -6.36
C ARG A 78 -7.63 -45.26 -5.62
N VAL A 79 -7.26 -43.99 -5.52
CA VAL A 79 -8.14 -42.91 -5.00
C VAL A 79 -8.96 -42.36 -6.15
N GLU A 80 -10.28 -42.59 -6.13
CA GLU A 80 -11.21 -42.15 -7.17
C GLU A 80 -11.73 -40.73 -6.93
N LYS A 81 -11.32 -40.10 -5.83
CA LYS A 81 -11.70 -38.73 -5.49
C LYS A 81 -10.73 -37.72 -6.12
N HIS A 82 -11.30 -36.64 -6.65
CA HIS A 82 -10.55 -35.57 -7.30
C HIS A 82 -10.68 -34.26 -6.53
N ALA A 83 -9.74 -33.33 -6.76
CA ALA A 83 -9.84 -31.98 -6.20
C ALA A 83 -11.16 -31.31 -6.66
N GLY A 84 -11.91 -30.75 -5.72
CA GLY A 84 -13.24 -30.18 -5.94
C GLY A 84 -14.39 -31.09 -5.53
N ASP A 85 -14.17 -32.40 -5.33
CA ASP A 85 -15.23 -33.32 -4.91
C ASP A 85 -15.69 -33.01 -3.48
N LEU A 86 -16.99 -33.13 -3.24
CA LEU A 86 -17.58 -32.96 -1.91
C LEU A 86 -17.62 -34.33 -1.20
N LEU A 87 -17.13 -34.37 0.01
CA LEU A 87 -17.14 -35.53 0.88
C LEU A 87 -18.02 -35.29 2.10
N LYS A 88 -18.74 -36.35 2.50
CA LYS A 88 -19.45 -36.40 3.78
C LYS A 88 -18.52 -36.92 4.88
N LYS A 89 -18.79 -36.56 6.11
CA LYS A 89 -18.10 -37.15 7.26
C LYS A 89 -18.27 -38.67 7.27
N ASN A 90 -17.17 -39.41 7.48
CA ASN A 90 -17.06 -40.87 7.45
C ASN A 90 -17.25 -41.50 6.06
N GLU A 91 -17.32 -40.73 4.97
CA GLU A 91 -17.32 -41.26 3.62
C GLU A 91 -16.00 -41.96 3.32
N ILE A 92 -16.04 -43.11 2.66
CA ILE A 92 -14.86 -43.87 2.28
C ILE A 92 -14.19 -43.18 1.09
N ILE A 93 -12.91 -42.87 1.23
CA ILE A 93 -12.05 -42.24 0.22
C ILE A 93 -11.39 -43.33 -0.64
N THR A 94 -10.80 -44.32 0.02
CA THR A 94 -10.12 -45.46 -0.58
C THR A 94 -9.91 -46.56 0.48
N HIS A 95 -9.13 -47.58 0.12
CA HIS A 95 -8.77 -48.67 1.04
C HIS A 95 -7.26 -48.88 1.03
N VAL A 96 -6.71 -49.39 2.12
CA VAL A 96 -5.35 -49.91 2.24
C VAL A 96 -5.45 -51.40 2.49
N MET A 97 -4.81 -52.15 1.61
CA MET A 97 -4.68 -53.62 1.72
C MET A 97 -3.41 -53.96 2.52
N LEU A 98 -3.57 -54.67 3.61
CA LEU A 98 -2.52 -55.30 4.38
C LEU A 98 -2.85 -56.78 4.49
N ASP A 99 -3.37 -57.26 5.61
CA ASP A 99 -3.95 -58.63 5.78
C ASP A 99 -5.42 -58.64 5.37
N TYR A 100 -6.08 -57.48 5.45
CA TYR A 100 -7.47 -57.21 5.02
C TYR A 100 -7.62 -55.77 4.53
N MET A 101 -8.70 -55.48 3.86
CA MET A 101 -9.00 -54.14 3.34
C MET A 101 -9.42 -53.19 4.50
N ARG A 102 -8.58 -52.18 4.77
CA ARG A 102 -8.85 -51.13 5.76
C ARG A 102 -9.38 -49.90 5.05
N PRO A 103 -10.62 -49.45 5.35
CA PRO A 103 -11.16 -48.25 4.73
C PRO A 103 -10.46 -46.99 5.27
N VAL A 104 -10.07 -46.09 4.38
CA VAL A 104 -9.65 -44.74 4.67
C VAL A 104 -10.87 -43.83 4.54
N LYS A 105 -11.25 -43.14 5.62
CA LYS A 105 -12.50 -42.38 5.69
C LYS A 105 -12.21 -40.90 5.91
N SER A 106 -13.10 -40.03 5.42
CA SER A 106 -13.06 -38.60 5.71
C SER A 106 -13.40 -38.33 7.17
N PRO A 107 -12.58 -37.61 7.93
CA PRO A 107 -12.87 -37.24 9.31
C PRO A 107 -13.96 -36.14 9.43
N ILE A 108 -14.13 -35.35 8.38
CA ILE A 108 -15.07 -34.22 8.30
C ILE A 108 -15.89 -34.25 7.02
N ALA A 109 -16.96 -33.48 6.95
CA ALA A 109 -17.59 -33.10 5.70
C ALA A 109 -16.80 -31.90 5.12
N GLY A 110 -16.54 -31.90 3.82
CA GLY A 110 -15.79 -30.81 3.17
C GLY A 110 -15.50 -31.11 1.71
N THR A 111 -14.72 -30.24 1.10
CA THR A 111 -14.26 -30.35 -0.29
C THR A 111 -12.83 -30.91 -0.30
N VAL A 112 -12.57 -31.78 -1.25
CA VAL A 112 -11.20 -32.26 -1.54
C VAL A 112 -10.40 -31.09 -2.07
N LEU A 113 -9.35 -30.69 -1.37
CA LEU A 113 -8.45 -29.60 -1.75
C LEU A 113 -7.30 -30.09 -2.62
N LYS A 114 -6.75 -31.25 -2.25
CA LYS A 114 -5.61 -31.86 -2.94
C LYS A 114 -5.60 -33.37 -2.75
N VAL A 115 -5.30 -34.10 -3.79
CA VAL A 115 -4.98 -35.53 -3.74
C VAL A 115 -3.45 -35.64 -3.81
N HIS A 116 -2.84 -36.20 -2.76
CA HIS A 116 -1.37 -36.38 -2.71
C HIS A 116 -0.96 -37.66 -3.44
N ARG A 117 -1.83 -38.67 -3.43
CA ARG A 117 -1.56 -39.96 -4.05
C ARG A 117 -2.84 -40.52 -4.67
N GLU A 118 -2.84 -40.57 -5.99
CA GLU A 118 -4.01 -40.98 -6.77
C GLU A 118 -3.93 -42.46 -7.17
N SER A 119 -2.72 -42.89 -7.57
CA SER A 119 -2.51 -44.24 -8.12
C SER A 119 -2.37 -45.28 -7.02
N GLU A 120 -2.81 -46.50 -7.37
CA GLU A 120 -2.57 -47.72 -6.60
C GLU A 120 -1.07 -47.98 -6.43
N GLY A 121 -0.67 -48.47 -5.27
CA GLY A 121 0.73 -48.82 -5.00
C GLY A 121 1.07 -48.88 -3.52
N PRO A 122 2.33 -49.24 -3.19
CA PRO A 122 2.78 -49.38 -1.80
C PRO A 122 2.72 -48.05 -1.08
N VAL A 123 2.23 -48.07 0.16
CA VAL A 123 2.12 -46.90 1.03
C VAL A 123 2.58 -47.26 2.44
N GLU A 124 3.25 -46.31 3.09
CA GLU A 124 3.63 -46.42 4.49
C GLU A 124 2.57 -45.80 5.39
N MET A 125 2.45 -46.31 6.64
CA MET A 125 1.60 -45.71 7.66
C MET A 125 2.02 -44.23 7.89
N GLY A 126 1.04 -43.32 7.94
CA GLY A 126 1.31 -41.90 8.10
C GLY A 126 1.60 -41.14 6.80
N SER A 127 1.61 -41.80 5.62
CA SER A 127 1.72 -41.10 4.34
C SER A 127 0.46 -40.29 4.07
N PRO A 128 0.57 -39.03 3.59
CA PRO A 128 -0.59 -38.21 3.24
C PRO A 128 -1.27 -38.74 1.98
N ILE A 129 -2.59 -38.84 2.03
CA ILE A 129 -3.43 -39.33 0.90
C ILE A 129 -4.18 -38.16 0.26
N ILE A 130 -4.90 -37.40 1.07
CA ILE A 130 -5.79 -36.34 0.57
C ILE A 130 -5.94 -35.22 1.62
N ASP A 131 -6.03 -33.99 1.14
CA ASP A 131 -6.39 -32.80 1.94
C ASP A 131 -7.86 -32.47 1.76
N ILE A 132 -8.59 -32.23 2.87
CA ILE A 132 -10.01 -31.92 2.89
C ILE A 132 -10.20 -30.64 3.72
N GLY A 133 -11.09 -29.76 3.30
CA GLY A 133 -11.44 -28.56 4.06
C GLY A 133 -12.76 -27.93 3.64
N ASP A 134 -13.24 -27.03 4.46
CA ASP A 134 -14.45 -26.24 4.17
C ASP A 134 -14.08 -25.00 3.35
N THR A 135 -14.19 -25.10 2.04
CA THR A 135 -13.85 -23.98 1.12
C THR A 135 -14.77 -22.80 1.25
N THR A 136 -15.87 -22.88 2.00
CA THR A 136 -16.73 -21.72 2.29
C THR A 136 -16.14 -20.82 3.35
N LYS A 137 -15.22 -21.34 4.17
CA LYS A 137 -14.57 -20.64 5.29
C LYS A 137 -13.09 -20.40 4.99
N LEU A 138 -12.81 -19.38 4.20
CA LEU A 138 -11.47 -18.94 3.95
C LEU A 138 -11.03 -17.87 4.96
N GLU A 139 -9.73 -17.77 5.15
CA GLU A 139 -9.03 -16.66 5.78
C GLU A 139 -7.86 -16.25 4.90
N ILE A 140 -7.35 -15.05 5.09
CA ILE A 140 -6.11 -14.62 4.46
C ILE A 140 -5.00 -14.66 5.50
N VAL A 141 -3.86 -15.20 5.12
CA VAL A 141 -2.62 -15.17 5.91
C VAL A 141 -1.69 -14.17 5.26
N SER A 142 -1.40 -13.07 5.95
CA SER A 142 -0.40 -12.08 5.54
C SER A 142 0.81 -12.16 6.47
N GLU A 143 2.01 -12.15 5.91
CA GLU A 143 3.26 -12.27 6.65
C GLU A 143 3.90 -10.89 6.77
N VAL A 144 3.70 -10.22 7.90
CA VAL A 144 4.10 -8.84 8.16
C VAL A 144 5.44 -8.81 8.90
N LEU A 145 6.30 -7.86 8.57
CA LEU A 145 7.56 -7.66 9.29
C LEU A 145 7.32 -7.32 10.77
N THR A 146 8.14 -7.86 11.67
CA THR A 146 7.99 -7.65 13.12
C THR A 146 7.99 -6.18 13.52
N ARG A 147 8.77 -5.33 12.84
CA ARG A 147 8.83 -3.89 13.10
C ARG A 147 7.51 -3.18 12.74
N ASP A 148 6.80 -3.68 11.72
CA ASP A 148 5.61 -3.03 11.18
C ASP A 148 4.33 -3.53 11.88
N VAL A 149 4.34 -4.77 12.39
CA VAL A 149 3.18 -5.37 13.07
C VAL A 149 2.82 -4.68 14.39
N VAL A 150 3.74 -3.97 15.03
CA VAL A 150 3.55 -3.34 16.35
C VAL A 150 2.37 -2.37 16.40
N GLY A 151 2.07 -1.71 15.27
CA GLY A 151 0.93 -0.79 15.15
C GLY A 151 -0.42 -1.47 14.92
N LEU A 152 -0.43 -2.76 14.59
CA LEU A 152 -1.64 -3.51 14.27
C LEU A 152 -2.30 -4.07 15.53
N LYS A 153 -3.64 -4.21 15.48
CA LYS A 153 -4.45 -4.80 16.54
C LYS A 153 -5.52 -5.69 15.95
N PRO A 154 -6.00 -6.70 16.67
CA PRO A 154 -7.22 -7.41 16.30
C PRO A 154 -8.36 -6.42 16.05
N MET A 155 -9.24 -6.74 15.10
CA MET A 155 -10.35 -5.93 14.60
C MET A 155 -9.96 -4.70 13.76
N ASN A 156 -8.68 -4.42 13.54
CA ASN A 156 -8.30 -3.42 12.53
C ASN A 156 -8.84 -3.79 11.16
N ASP A 157 -9.27 -2.76 10.40
CA ASP A 157 -9.78 -2.95 9.06
C ASP A 157 -8.67 -3.34 8.09
N VAL A 158 -9.02 -4.18 7.13
CA VAL A 158 -8.13 -4.59 6.04
C VAL A 158 -8.83 -4.39 4.71
N VAL A 159 -8.15 -3.76 3.78
CA VAL A 159 -8.59 -3.66 2.39
C VAL A 159 -7.83 -4.71 1.58
N VAL A 160 -8.56 -5.60 0.93
CA VAL A 160 -8.00 -6.72 0.14
C VAL A 160 -8.23 -6.46 -1.34
N SER A 161 -7.17 -6.59 -2.12
CA SER A 161 -7.17 -6.36 -3.57
C SER A 161 -6.21 -7.33 -4.29
N GLY A 162 -6.12 -7.21 -5.62
CA GLY A 162 -5.09 -7.94 -6.40
C GLY A 162 -5.38 -9.41 -6.69
N TRP A 163 -6.58 -9.92 -6.34
CA TRP A 163 -6.98 -11.32 -6.57
C TRP A 163 -7.67 -11.56 -7.93
N GLY A 164 -7.78 -10.55 -8.77
CA GLY A 164 -8.45 -10.63 -10.08
C GLY A 164 -9.89 -10.13 -10.09
N GLY A 165 -10.50 -9.87 -8.93
CA GLY A 165 -11.83 -9.28 -8.77
C GLY A 165 -11.79 -7.90 -8.14
N GLY A 166 -12.93 -7.45 -7.62
CA GLY A 166 -13.08 -6.17 -6.94
C GLY A 166 -12.39 -6.12 -5.58
N THR A 167 -12.29 -4.93 -5.02
CA THR A 167 -11.77 -4.71 -3.66
C THR A 167 -12.74 -5.27 -2.62
N LEU A 168 -12.20 -5.98 -1.64
CA LEU A 168 -12.93 -6.55 -0.52
C LEU A 168 -12.49 -5.88 0.79
N THR A 169 -13.35 -5.95 1.78
CA THR A 169 -13.04 -5.53 3.14
C THR A 169 -12.94 -6.74 4.06
N GLY A 170 -12.00 -6.69 4.97
CA GLY A 170 -11.79 -7.71 5.99
C GLY A 170 -11.41 -7.08 7.31
N LYS A 171 -11.17 -7.92 8.31
CA LYS A 171 -10.71 -7.52 9.63
C LYS A 171 -9.60 -8.45 10.12
N ILE A 172 -8.63 -7.89 10.82
CA ILE A 172 -7.62 -8.70 11.48
C ILE A 172 -8.31 -9.52 12.57
N ARG A 173 -8.29 -10.86 12.42
CA ARG A 173 -8.81 -11.78 13.42
C ARG A 173 -7.77 -12.08 14.50
N LEU A 174 -6.54 -12.35 14.08
CA LEU A 174 -5.47 -12.77 14.96
C LEU A 174 -4.13 -12.28 14.43
N ILE A 175 -3.29 -11.84 15.31
CA ILE A 175 -1.85 -11.65 15.10
C ILE A 175 -1.16 -12.76 15.87
N GLU A 176 -0.47 -13.67 15.17
CA GLU A 176 0.23 -14.77 15.84
C GLU A 176 1.31 -14.23 16.78
N PRO A 177 1.44 -14.74 18.01
CA PRO A 177 2.40 -14.20 18.98
C PRO A 177 3.85 -14.60 18.67
N ALA A 178 4.06 -15.58 17.78
CA ALA A 178 5.38 -16.09 17.44
C ALA A 178 5.84 -15.54 16.08
N ALA A 179 7.03 -14.94 16.07
CA ALA A 179 7.72 -14.61 14.83
C ALA A 179 8.46 -15.81 14.26
N PHE A 180 8.67 -15.81 12.96
CA PHE A 180 9.47 -16.79 12.23
C PHE A 180 10.42 -16.09 11.25
N THR A 181 11.51 -16.78 10.90
CA THR A 181 12.47 -16.29 9.91
C THR A 181 12.03 -16.71 8.52
N LYS A 182 12.00 -15.77 7.59
CA LYS A 182 11.78 -16.01 6.16
C LYS A 182 12.94 -15.40 5.37
N VAL A 183 13.46 -16.15 4.41
CA VAL A 183 14.46 -15.62 3.48
C VAL A 183 13.72 -14.94 2.34
N SER A 184 14.01 -13.66 2.13
CA SER A 184 13.45 -12.89 1.00
C SER A 184 14.03 -13.36 -0.34
N THR A 185 13.42 -12.91 -1.43
CA THR A 185 13.93 -13.20 -2.80
C THR A 185 15.35 -12.68 -3.05
N LEU A 186 15.79 -11.71 -2.24
CA LEU A 186 17.15 -11.15 -2.29
C LEU A 186 18.14 -11.88 -1.37
N GLY A 187 17.72 -12.98 -0.72
CA GLY A 187 18.56 -13.76 0.17
C GLY A 187 18.73 -13.15 1.57
N VAL A 188 17.94 -12.13 1.93
CA VAL A 188 17.99 -11.50 3.26
C VAL A 188 17.02 -12.20 4.21
N GLU A 189 17.49 -12.55 5.40
CA GLU A 189 16.65 -13.07 6.47
C GLU A 189 15.78 -11.95 7.07
N GLU A 190 14.48 -12.19 7.11
CA GLU A 190 13.48 -11.28 7.64
C GLU A 190 12.70 -11.96 8.76
N GLN A 191 12.49 -11.25 9.87
CA GLN A 191 11.62 -11.69 10.95
C GLN A 191 10.20 -11.24 10.67
N ARG A 192 9.29 -12.20 10.50
CA ARG A 192 7.89 -11.96 10.14
C ARG A 192 6.93 -12.59 11.14
N VAL A 193 5.73 -12.02 11.21
CA VAL A 193 4.60 -12.49 12.03
C VAL A 193 3.42 -12.74 11.11
N ARG A 194 2.68 -13.82 11.32
CA ARG A 194 1.45 -14.07 10.58
C ARG A 194 0.30 -13.28 11.16
N VAL A 195 -0.36 -12.55 10.27
CA VAL A 195 -1.59 -11.82 10.53
C VAL A 195 -2.72 -12.53 9.79
N LEU A 196 -3.69 -13.01 10.54
CA LEU A 196 -4.84 -13.74 10.00
C LEU A 196 -6.00 -12.77 9.83
N VAL A 197 -6.55 -12.72 8.62
CA VAL A 197 -7.60 -11.77 8.25
C VAL A 197 -8.87 -12.53 7.88
N ASP A 198 -9.96 -12.19 8.53
CA ASP A 198 -11.30 -12.62 8.18
C ASP A 198 -11.89 -11.68 7.13
N PHE A 199 -12.54 -12.24 6.13
CA PHE A 199 -13.17 -11.49 5.05
C PHE A 199 -14.40 -12.25 4.51
N GLU A 200 -15.27 -11.57 3.81
CA GLU A 200 -16.38 -12.20 3.11
C GLU A 200 -15.89 -12.76 1.77
N ARG A 201 -15.94 -14.09 1.64
CA ARG A 201 -15.40 -14.80 0.49
C ARG A 201 -16.28 -14.62 -0.76
N PRO A 202 -15.75 -14.10 -1.88
CA PRO A 202 -16.42 -14.18 -3.19
C PRO A 202 -16.50 -15.64 -3.69
N LYS A 203 -17.53 -15.94 -4.47
CA LYS A 203 -17.73 -17.31 -5.01
C LYS A 203 -16.53 -17.81 -5.82
N ASP A 204 -15.88 -16.91 -6.55
CA ASP A 204 -14.81 -17.24 -7.49
C ASP A 204 -13.41 -17.29 -6.84
N MET A 205 -13.32 -17.11 -5.51
CA MET A 205 -12.07 -17.17 -4.78
C MET A 205 -11.89 -18.52 -4.10
N GLY A 206 -10.77 -19.17 -4.35
CA GLY A 206 -10.38 -20.45 -3.76
C GLY A 206 -9.25 -20.35 -2.74
N GLU A 207 -8.76 -21.51 -2.28
CA GLU A 207 -7.53 -21.62 -1.50
C GLU A 207 -6.29 -21.33 -2.38
N GLY A 208 -5.27 -20.69 -1.80
CA GLY A 208 -4.01 -20.42 -2.48
C GLY A 208 -4.00 -19.19 -3.37
N PHE A 209 -5.07 -18.38 -3.39
CA PHE A 209 -5.09 -17.14 -4.15
C PHE A 209 -4.18 -16.12 -3.47
N GLN A 210 -3.28 -15.54 -4.26
CA GLN A 210 -2.49 -14.41 -3.82
C GLN A 210 -3.32 -13.14 -3.84
N VAL A 211 -3.22 -12.36 -2.79
CA VAL A 211 -3.94 -11.11 -2.59
C VAL A 211 -2.98 -10.04 -2.06
N ARG A 212 -3.33 -8.77 -2.23
CA ARG A 212 -2.66 -7.65 -1.56
C ARG A 212 -3.54 -7.15 -0.43
N CYS A 213 -2.96 -7.10 0.77
CA CYS A 213 -3.62 -6.66 1.99
C CYS A 213 -3.09 -5.28 2.38
N ARG A 214 -3.99 -4.30 2.51
CA ARG A 214 -3.74 -3.01 3.13
C ARG A 214 -4.30 -3.05 4.54
N LEU A 215 -3.41 -3.29 5.51
CA LEU A 215 -3.72 -3.43 6.93
C LEU A 215 -3.75 -2.04 7.58
N ILE A 216 -4.91 -1.57 8.04
CA ILE A 216 -5.07 -0.21 8.57
C ILE A 216 -4.74 -0.21 10.05
N ALA A 217 -3.55 0.29 10.40
CA ALA A 217 -3.09 0.38 11.77
C ALA A 217 -3.81 1.47 12.57
N LYS A 218 -4.09 2.61 11.91
CA LYS A 218 -4.70 3.77 12.56
C LYS A 218 -5.48 4.59 11.55
N ARG A 219 -6.61 5.11 11.98
CA ARG A 219 -7.39 6.09 11.24
C ARG A 219 -7.54 7.36 12.08
N LYS A 220 -7.37 8.52 11.48
CA LYS A 220 -7.56 9.82 12.12
C LYS A 220 -8.39 10.70 11.20
N GLU A 221 -9.58 11.01 11.63
CA GLU A 221 -10.51 11.86 10.89
C GLU A 221 -10.19 13.34 11.07
N ASN A 222 -10.65 14.16 10.12
CA ASN A 222 -10.54 15.62 10.15
C ASN A 222 -9.13 16.13 10.48
N SER A 223 -8.12 15.48 9.95
CA SER A 223 -6.70 15.77 10.19
C SER A 223 -6.10 16.58 9.06
N LEU A 224 -5.17 17.45 9.39
CA LEU A 224 -4.43 18.21 8.40
C LEU A 224 -3.45 17.27 7.68
N THR A 225 -3.63 17.12 6.37
CA THR A 225 -2.83 16.21 5.57
C THR A 225 -2.25 16.90 4.35
N LEU A 226 -1.11 16.42 3.88
CA LEU A 226 -0.50 16.84 2.64
C LEU A 226 0.27 15.69 1.98
N PRO A 227 0.47 15.73 0.66
CA PRO A 227 1.30 14.75 -0.02
C PRO A 227 2.75 14.79 0.46
N VAL A 228 3.35 13.62 0.68
CA VAL A 228 4.78 13.52 1.07
C VAL A 228 5.68 14.18 0.02
N GLY A 229 5.26 14.21 -1.26
CA GLY A 229 5.97 14.90 -2.33
C GLY A 229 6.10 16.42 -2.17
N ALA A 230 5.37 17.04 -1.24
CA ALA A 230 5.58 18.46 -0.89
C ALA A 230 6.71 18.67 0.14
N LEU A 231 7.16 17.59 0.79
CA LEU A 231 8.12 17.65 1.90
C LEU A 231 9.55 17.41 1.42
N PHE A 232 10.48 18.08 2.05
CA PHE A 232 11.92 17.81 1.91
C PHE A 232 12.62 17.94 3.26
N ARG A 233 13.84 17.41 3.36
CA ARG A 233 14.63 17.52 4.59
C ARG A 233 15.47 18.80 4.58
N GLU A 234 15.41 19.51 5.70
CA GLU A 234 16.29 20.64 6.02
C GLU A 234 17.03 20.31 7.31
N GLY A 235 18.20 19.69 7.17
CA GLY A 235 18.87 19.07 8.31
C GLY A 235 18.02 17.93 8.90
N GLU A 236 17.69 18.02 10.18
CA GLU A 236 16.84 17.03 10.86
C GLU A 236 15.34 17.35 10.77
N ALA A 237 14.97 18.56 10.35
CA ALA A 237 13.58 18.99 10.27
C ALA A 237 12.95 18.67 8.91
N TRP A 238 11.63 18.56 8.89
CA TRP A 238 10.85 18.58 7.67
C TRP A 238 10.56 20.03 7.27
N ALA A 239 10.67 20.32 5.99
CA ALA A 239 10.35 21.60 5.40
C ALA A 239 9.51 21.44 4.14
N LEU A 240 8.83 22.51 3.76
CA LEU A 240 8.12 22.64 2.49
C LEU A 240 8.19 24.08 1.99
N TYR A 241 7.75 24.31 0.76
CA TYR A 241 7.58 25.65 0.22
C TYR A 241 6.09 26.00 0.18
N ARG A 242 5.71 27.02 0.98
CA ARG A 242 4.36 27.59 0.96
C ARG A 242 4.32 28.70 -0.08
N VAL A 243 3.26 28.73 -0.88
CA VAL A 243 3.07 29.75 -1.92
C VAL A 243 2.28 30.93 -1.34
N VAL A 244 2.90 32.10 -1.30
CA VAL A 244 2.27 33.35 -0.90
C VAL A 244 2.51 34.39 -1.99
N LYS A 245 1.46 34.99 -2.50
CA LYS A 245 1.53 35.99 -3.60
C LYS A 245 2.41 35.51 -4.78
N GLN A 246 2.19 34.27 -5.22
CA GLN A 246 2.95 33.61 -6.30
C GLN A 246 4.47 33.46 -6.03
N ARG A 247 4.87 33.43 -4.78
CA ARG A 247 6.25 33.18 -4.38
C ARG A 247 6.33 32.01 -3.42
N ALA A 248 7.34 31.17 -3.62
CA ALA A 248 7.63 30.06 -2.73
C ALA A 248 8.36 30.59 -1.48
N HIS A 249 7.81 30.33 -0.31
CA HIS A 249 8.43 30.65 0.99
C HIS A 249 8.69 29.36 1.74
N LYS A 250 9.95 29.15 2.12
CA LYS A 250 10.33 27.97 2.91
C LYS A 250 9.70 28.05 4.30
N ALA A 251 9.07 26.96 4.73
CA ALA A 251 8.48 26.83 6.04
C ALA A 251 8.89 25.48 6.66
N ILE A 252 9.28 25.52 7.93
CA ILE A 252 9.53 24.31 8.72
C ILE A 252 8.19 23.76 9.19
N VAL A 253 8.02 22.45 9.08
CA VAL A 253 6.79 21.75 9.47
C VAL A 253 7.10 20.59 10.39
N LYS A 254 6.19 20.32 11.30
CA LYS A 254 6.25 19.15 12.16
C LYS A 254 5.30 18.09 11.64
N ILE A 255 5.85 16.97 11.24
CA ILE A 255 5.11 15.81 10.72
C ILE A 255 4.98 14.81 11.85
N ALA A 256 3.74 14.42 12.17
CA ALA A 256 3.47 13.41 13.18
C ALA A 256 3.77 12.01 12.66
N GLU A 257 3.37 11.73 11.41
CA GLU A 257 3.49 10.40 10.79
C GLU A 257 3.36 10.51 9.27
N THR A 258 3.96 9.58 8.55
CA THR A 258 3.80 9.43 7.09
C THR A 258 3.31 8.02 6.78
N SER A 259 2.36 7.90 5.85
CA SER A 259 1.87 6.61 5.38
C SER A 259 1.52 6.68 3.90
N GLY A 260 2.04 5.76 3.11
CA GLY A 260 1.92 5.80 1.66
C GLY A 260 2.47 7.11 1.10
N ASN A 261 1.63 7.84 0.38
CA ASN A 261 1.97 9.13 -0.23
C ASN A 261 1.48 10.35 0.58
N MET A 262 0.94 10.15 1.79
CA MET A 262 0.38 11.21 2.62
C MET A 262 1.15 11.38 3.93
N ALA A 263 1.25 12.62 4.37
CA ALA A 263 1.83 13.00 5.66
C ALA A 263 0.73 13.61 6.55
N LEU A 264 0.72 13.22 7.81
CA LEU A 264 -0.10 13.81 8.86
C LEU A 264 0.68 14.97 9.49
N VAL A 265 0.13 16.17 9.35
CA VAL A 265 0.77 17.39 9.84
C VAL A 265 0.35 17.67 11.28
N GLU A 266 1.33 17.93 12.14
CA GLU A 266 1.10 18.40 13.51
C GLU A 266 1.07 19.92 13.59
N SER A 267 2.01 20.61 12.90
CA SER A 267 2.08 22.08 12.89
C SER A 267 2.94 22.59 11.73
N GLY A 268 2.88 23.90 11.46
CA GLY A 268 3.71 24.61 10.49
C GLY A 268 2.97 25.00 9.19
N VAL A 269 1.79 24.44 8.94
CA VAL A 269 0.88 24.88 7.87
C VAL A 269 -0.56 24.91 8.38
N ALA A 270 -1.39 25.69 7.71
CA ALA A 270 -2.82 25.80 7.99
C ALA A 270 -3.64 25.22 6.84
N GLU A 271 -4.90 24.91 7.14
CA GLU A 271 -5.87 24.56 6.11
C GLU A 271 -6.03 25.70 5.11
N GLY A 272 -6.01 25.38 3.82
CA GLY A 272 -6.10 26.34 2.74
C GLY A 272 -4.77 26.89 2.26
N ASP A 273 -3.66 26.64 2.97
CA ASP A 273 -2.33 27.00 2.49
C ASP A 273 -2.04 26.27 1.15
N GLU A 274 -1.37 26.96 0.25
CA GLU A 274 -0.86 26.39 -1.00
C GLU A 274 0.59 26.01 -0.82
N VAL A 275 0.93 24.78 -1.20
CA VAL A 275 2.29 24.23 -1.08
C VAL A 275 2.78 23.69 -2.41
N VAL A 276 4.08 23.81 -2.65
CA VAL A 276 4.72 23.31 -3.86
C VAL A 276 4.88 21.80 -3.77
N LEU A 277 4.43 21.07 -4.79
CA LEU A 277 4.74 19.64 -4.92
C LEU A 277 6.07 19.45 -5.66
N PHE A 278 6.80 18.42 -5.25
CA PHE A 278 8.06 18.00 -5.87
C PHE A 278 9.02 19.17 -6.11
N PRO A 279 9.41 19.93 -5.05
CA PRO A 279 10.28 21.09 -5.20
C PRO A 279 11.64 20.68 -5.75
N GLY A 280 11.89 20.98 -7.04
CA GLY A 280 13.18 20.76 -7.67
C GLY A 280 14.20 21.85 -7.28
N GLU A 281 15.46 21.70 -7.73
CA GLU A 281 16.59 22.59 -7.41
C GLU A 281 16.37 24.08 -7.76
N LYS A 282 15.45 24.36 -8.71
CA LYS A 282 15.10 25.71 -9.11
C LYS A 282 14.19 26.43 -8.13
N ILE A 283 13.53 25.71 -7.23
CA ILE A 283 12.66 26.27 -6.21
C ILE A 283 13.51 26.61 -4.99
N ARG A 284 13.56 27.89 -4.66
CA ARG A 284 14.26 28.45 -3.50
C ARG A 284 13.38 29.49 -2.84
N ASP A 285 13.71 29.86 -1.62
CA ASP A 285 12.97 30.89 -0.89
C ASP A 285 12.87 32.19 -1.69
N GLY A 286 11.65 32.77 -1.78
CA GLY A 286 11.35 33.98 -2.53
C GLY A 286 11.19 33.83 -4.04
N VAL A 287 11.44 32.65 -4.62
CA VAL A 287 11.29 32.41 -6.07
C VAL A 287 9.83 32.53 -6.50
N LYS A 288 9.60 33.19 -7.66
CA LYS A 288 8.28 33.30 -8.26
C LYS A 288 7.90 31.97 -8.90
N VAL A 289 6.71 31.48 -8.59
CA VAL A 289 6.13 30.20 -9.07
C VAL A 289 4.84 30.44 -9.84
N LYS A 290 4.53 29.51 -10.74
CA LYS A 290 3.30 29.53 -11.55
C LYS A 290 2.80 28.12 -11.74
#